data_2e24db789d2c0912b94d358b19915ed8
#
_entry.id   2e24db789d2c0912b94d358b19915ed8
#
_cell.length_a   1.000
_cell.length_b   1.000
_cell.length_c   1.000
_cell.angle_alpha   90.00
_cell.angle_beta   90.00
_cell.angle_gamma   90.00
#
_symmetry.space_group_name_H-M   'P 1'
#
loop_
_entity.id
_entity.type
_entity.pdbx_description
1 polymer ?
#
loop_
_entity_poly.entity_id
_entity_poly.type
_entity_poly.pdbx_seq_one_letter_code
_entity_poly.pdbx_strand_id
1 'polypeptide(L)'
;MLKVALLAPAGAMHRYSGSFGKSLHYAPLTLTTLAALIPEDIDAQVTIYDETAGKIPLDIDADIIGITCITGTAPRCYAYADYFRKKGITVLLGGVHPSMLPDEAAQHADVVFTGFSEQTFPQFFRDYLKGSYQKFYHQNEDFTIVGRPTPRRELLAKGRYITT
;
A
#
# COMPACT_ATOMS: atom_id res chain seq x y z
N MET A 1 1.63 14.57 14.02
CA MET A 1 2.22 13.97 12.78
C MET A 1 1.78 12.52 12.71
N LEU A 2 1.01 12.14 11.71
CA LEU A 2 0.50 10.79 11.45
C LEU A 2 1.60 9.95 10.78
N LYS A 3 1.89 8.76 11.28
CA LYS A 3 2.90 7.87 10.70
C LYS A 3 2.23 6.83 9.79
N VAL A 4 2.56 6.85 8.51
CA VAL A 4 1.97 5.97 7.49
C VAL A 4 3.06 5.12 6.86
N ALA A 5 2.89 3.79 6.88
CA ALA A 5 3.76 2.86 6.17
C ALA A 5 3.01 2.21 5.01
N LEU A 6 3.59 2.23 3.82
CA LEU A 6 3.03 1.58 2.63
C LEU A 6 3.91 0.39 2.25
N LEU A 7 3.31 -0.80 2.17
CA LEU A 7 4.02 -2.06 1.97
C LEU A 7 3.70 -2.69 0.62
N ALA A 8 4.73 -3.18 -0.06
CA ALA A 8 4.64 -4.06 -1.23
C ALA A 8 5.27 -5.42 -0.91
N PRO A 9 4.51 -6.41 -0.41
CA PRO A 9 5.02 -7.75 -0.17
C PRO A 9 5.43 -8.46 -1.46
N ALA A 10 6.56 -9.20 -1.42
CA ALA A 10 7.05 -9.98 -2.54
C ALA A 10 6.24 -11.27 -2.74
N GLY A 11 5.97 -11.63 -4.00
CA GLY A 11 5.33 -12.88 -4.36
C GLY A 11 6.31 -14.01 -4.65
N ALA A 12 5.79 -15.23 -4.69
CA ALA A 12 6.57 -16.41 -5.08
C ALA A 12 7.12 -16.33 -6.52
N MET A 13 6.44 -15.57 -7.41
CA MET A 13 6.87 -15.37 -8.80
C MET A 13 8.13 -14.51 -8.96
N HIS A 14 8.56 -13.81 -7.91
CA HIS A 14 9.80 -13.02 -7.95
C HIS A 14 11.04 -13.83 -7.54
N ARG A 15 10.90 -15.12 -7.35
CA ARG A 15 12.02 -16.05 -7.10
C ARG A 15 12.71 -16.48 -8.40
N TYR A 16 13.23 -15.57 -9.17
CA TYR A 16 14.25 -15.93 -10.12
C TYR A 16 15.54 -16.21 -9.36
N SER A 17 15.80 -17.50 -9.12
CA SER A 17 17.06 -18.01 -8.55
C SER A 17 18.11 -17.99 -9.66
N GLY A 18 18.83 -16.88 -9.84
CA GLY A 18 19.94 -16.74 -10.76
C GLY A 18 20.61 -15.40 -10.64
N SER A 19 21.84 -15.28 -11.16
CA SER A 19 22.63 -14.05 -11.11
C SER A 19 21.93 -12.85 -11.73
N PHE A 20 20.99 -13.05 -12.64
CA PHE A 20 20.15 -12.01 -13.26
C PHE A 20 18.90 -11.64 -12.45
N GLY A 21 18.42 -12.50 -11.57
CA GLY A 21 17.20 -12.26 -10.77
C GLY A 21 17.34 -11.18 -9.69
N LYS A 22 18.56 -10.69 -9.45
CA LYS A 22 18.83 -9.66 -8.43
C LYS A 22 18.81 -8.22 -8.98
N SER A 23 18.67 -8.02 -10.27
CA SER A 23 18.99 -6.72 -10.88
C SER A 23 17.84 -5.96 -11.55
N LEU A 24 16.65 -6.56 -11.67
CA LEU A 24 15.54 -5.96 -12.41
C LEU A 24 14.31 -5.77 -11.50
N HIS A 25 14.33 -4.77 -10.62
CA HIS A 25 13.18 -4.40 -9.84
C HIS A 25 12.52 -3.14 -10.42
N TYR A 26 11.25 -3.25 -10.76
CA TYR A 26 10.44 -2.09 -11.12
C TYR A 26 10.00 -1.37 -9.85
N ALA A 27 10.09 -0.04 -9.88
CA ALA A 27 9.61 0.78 -8.78
C ALA A 27 8.10 0.55 -8.53
N PRO A 28 7.64 0.36 -7.29
CA PRO A 28 6.23 0.19 -6.98
C PRO A 28 5.48 1.52 -7.15
N LEU A 29 5.13 1.87 -8.39
CA LEU A 29 4.49 3.13 -8.73
C LEU A 29 3.18 3.34 -7.96
N THR A 30 2.43 2.27 -7.70
CA THR A 30 1.21 2.31 -6.89
C THR A 30 1.46 2.95 -5.53
N LEU A 31 2.51 2.53 -4.80
CA LEU A 31 2.78 3.06 -3.46
C LEU A 31 3.22 4.52 -3.49
N THR A 32 4.03 4.91 -4.48
CA THR A 32 4.45 6.32 -4.64
C THR A 32 3.31 7.23 -5.05
N THR A 33 2.34 6.71 -5.82
CA THR A 33 1.11 7.41 -6.17
C THR A 33 0.21 7.56 -4.93
N LEU A 34 -0.01 6.49 -4.18
CA LEU A 34 -0.79 6.56 -2.94
C LEU A 34 -0.17 7.53 -1.94
N ALA A 35 1.15 7.54 -1.80
CA ALA A 35 1.85 8.50 -0.95
C ALA A 35 1.60 9.96 -1.37
N ALA A 36 1.47 10.22 -2.68
CA ALA A 36 1.16 11.54 -3.21
C ALA A 36 -0.32 11.94 -3.07
N LEU A 37 -1.22 10.96 -2.86
CA LEU A 37 -2.65 11.20 -2.67
C LEU A 37 -3.03 11.54 -1.22
N ILE A 38 -2.11 11.39 -0.27
CA ILE A 38 -2.36 11.85 1.11
C ILE A 38 -2.52 13.37 1.07
N PRO A 39 -3.62 13.92 1.60
CA PRO A 39 -3.88 15.36 1.55
C PRO A 39 -2.75 16.18 2.18
N GLU A 40 -2.32 17.25 1.51
CA GLU A 40 -1.20 18.12 1.95
C GLU A 40 -1.49 18.84 3.28
N ASP A 41 -2.77 19.05 3.60
CA ASP A 41 -3.22 19.63 4.87
C ASP A 41 -3.15 18.65 6.06
N ILE A 42 -2.79 17.38 5.80
CA ILE A 42 -2.58 16.37 6.84
C ILE A 42 -1.08 16.22 7.12
N ASP A 43 -0.66 16.55 8.33
CA ASP A 43 0.72 16.35 8.77
C ASP A 43 1.02 14.84 8.89
N ALA A 44 1.55 14.25 7.82
CA ALA A 44 1.83 12.82 7.71
C ALA A 44 3.26 12.54 7.27
N GLN A 45 3.92 11.66 8.02
CA GLN A 45 5.19 11.06 7.63
C GLN A 45 4.93 9.73 6.93
N VAL A 46 5.37 9.60 5.67
CA VAL A 46 5.16 8.39 4.85
C VAL A 46 6.46 7.65 4.64
N THR A 47 6.44 6.33 4.86
CA THR A 47 7.56 5.43 4.55
C THR A 47 7.07 4.31 3.63
N ILE A 48 7.85 3.99 2.60
CA ILE A 48 7.55 2.89 1.67
C ILE A 48 8.50 1.73 1.91
N TYR A 49 7.95 0.53 2.04
CA TYR A 49 8.68 -0.73 2.15
C TYR A 49 8.33 -1.63 0.98
N ASP A 50 9.28 -1.82 0.09
CA ASP A 50 9.19 -2.78 -1.01
C ASP A 50 10.03 -4.01 -0.68
N GLU A 51 9.39 -5.15 -0.49
CA GLU A 51 10.06 -6.38 -0.09
C GLU A 51 10.98 -6.94 -1.18
N THR A 52 10.80 -6.53 -2.43
CA THR A 52 11.72 -6.88 -3.52
C THR A 52 13.06 -6.13 -3.39
N ALA A 53 13.05 -4.95 -2.80
CA ALA A 53 14.24 -4.13 -2.56
C ALA A 53 14.91 -4.41 -1.20
N GLY A 54 14.16 -4.95 -0.22
CA GLY A 54 14.67 -5.27 1.11
C GLY A 54 13.61 -5.87 2.01
N LYS A 55 14.01 -6.43 3.14
CA LYS A 55 13.07 -7.02 4.09
C LYS A 55 12.14 -5.95 4.67
N ILE A 56 10.85 -6.28 4.82
CA ILE A 56 9.90 -5.47 5.57
C ILE A 56 10.16 -5.71 7.07
N PRO A 57 10.48 -4.68 7.85
CA PRO A 57 10.65 -4.82 9.31
C PRO A 57 9.33 -5.22 9.97
N LEU A 58 9.40 -5.95 11.06
CA LEU A 58 8.23 -6.31 11.86
C LEU A 58 7.99 -5.35 13.04
N ASP A 59 8.91 -4.42 13.27
CA ASP A 59 8.88 -3.40 14.32
C ASP A 59 8.58 -1.99 13.79
N ILE A 60 7.82 -1.91 12.70
CA ILE A 60 7.42 -0.63 12.10
C ILE A 60 6.64 0.18 13.12
N ASP A 61 7.09 1.41 13.36
CA ASP A 61 6.38 2.43 14.15
C ASP A 61 5.48 3.23 13.20
N ALA A 62 4.20 2.85 13.13
CA ALA A 62 3.20 3.48 12.29
C ALA A 62 1.81 3.45 12.94
N ASP A 63 1.00 4.46 12.65
CA ASP A 63 -0.41 4.52 13.01
C ASP A 63 -1.27 3.78 11.97
N ILE A 64 -0.84 3.84 10.70
CA ILE A 64 -1.52 3.24 9.57
C ILE A 64 -0.52 2.46 8.71
N ILE A 65 -0.91 1.24 8.33
CA ILE A 65 -0.18 0.42 7.35
C ILE A 65 -1.08 0.12 6.16
N GLY A 66 -0.69 0.60 4.97
CA GLY A 66 -1.33 0.26 3.70
C GLY A 66 -0.55 -0.82 2.96
N ILE A 67 -1.22 -1.89 2.54
CA ILE A 67 -0.60 -3.02 1.85
C ILE A 67 -1.21 -3.17 0.46
N THR A 68 -0.38 -3.12 -0.59
CA THR A 68 -0.83 -3.46 -1.94
C THR A 68 -0.81 -4.98 -2.14
N CYS A 69 -1.90 -5.53 -2.69
CA CYS A 69 -2.11 -6.95 -2.76
C CYS A 69 -2.57 -7.39 -4.16
N ILE A 70 -1.82 -8.30 -4.75
CA ILE A 70 -2.22 -9.07 -5.93
C ILE A 70 -2.43 -10.53 -5.53
N THR A 71 -3.13 -11.33 -6.33
CA THR A 71 -3.47 -12.73 -5.99
C THR A 71 -2.23 -13.56 -5.62
N GLY A 72 -1.14 -13.40 -6.36
CA GLY A 72 0.11 -14.13 -6.09
C GLY A 72 0.81 -13.73 -4.78
N THR A 73 0.47 -12.61 -4.17
CA THR A 73 1.04 -12.15 -2.90
C THR A 73 0.04 -12.22 -1.73
N ALA A 74 -1.24 -12.56 -1.99
CA ALA A 74 -2.30 -12.47 -1.00
C ALA A 74 -2.01 -13.18 0.33
N PRO A 75 -1.54 -14.44 0.36
CA PRO A 75 -1.24 -15.10 1.64
C PRO A 75 -0.18 -14.34 2.47
N ARG A 76 0.80 -13.72 1.78
CA ARG A 76 1.84 -12.94 2.45
C ARG A 76 1.32 -11.58 2.91
N CYS A 77 0.47 -10.93 2.11
CA CYS A 77 -0.20 -9.69 2.49
C CYS A 77 -1.06 -9.90 3.74
N TYR A 78 -1.82 -10.97 3.79
CA TYR A 78 -2.66 -11.33 4.94
C TYR A 78 -1.84 -11.62 6.20
N ALA A 79 -0.71 -12.33 6.04
CA ALA A 79 0.19 -12.58 7.17
C ALA A 79 0.75 -11.28 7.79
N TYR A 80 1.15 -10.30 6.95
CA TYR A 80 1.55 -8.97 7.42
C TYR A 80 0.38 -8.21 8.03
N ALA A 81 -0.78 -8.23 7.37
CA ALA A 81 -1.98 -7.54 7.84
C ALA A 81 -2.39 -8.02 9.23
N ASP A 82 -2.52 -9.34 9.42
CA ASP A 82 -2.88 -9.94 10.72
C ASP A 82 -1.84 -9.63 11.80
N TYR A 83 -0.56 -9.64 11.42
CA TYR A 83 0.52 -9.33 12.37
C TYR A 83 0.44 -7.90 12.88
N PHE A 84 0.28 -6.91 11.99
CA PHE A 84 0.23 -5.50 12.39
C PHE A 84 -1.08 -5.12 13.08
N ARG A 85 -2.21 -5.73 12.68
CA ARG A 85 -3.48 -5.57 13.39
C ARG A 85 -3.41 -6.06 14.84
N LYS A 86 -2.74 -7.18 15.09
CA LYS A 86 -2.50 -7.67 16.46
C LYS A 86 -1.68 -6.72 17.32
N LYS A 87 -0.91 -5.83 16.69
CA LYS A 87 -0.17 -4.75 17.37
C LYS A 87 -1.00 -3.48 17.57
N GLY A 88 -2.26 -3.46 17.16
CA GLY A 88 -3.16 -2.31 17.28
C GLY A 88 -2.96 -1.24 16.20
N ILE A 89 -2.23 -1.56 15.12
CA ILE A 89 -2.02 -0.65 13.99
C ILE A 89 -3.20 -0.79 13.02
N THR A 90 -3.73 0.32 12.52
CA THR A 90 -4.79 0.30 11.50
C THR A 90 -4.24 -0.19 10.18
N VAL A 91 -4.80 -1.29 9.66
CA VAL A 91 -4.33 -1.92 8.42
C VAL A 91 -5.32 -1.74 7.28
N LEU A 92 -4.80 -1.26 6.15
CA LEU A 92 -5.51 -1.05 4.90
C LEU A 92 -5.04 -2.10 3.88
N LEU A 93 -5.97 -2.75 3.18
CA LEU A 93 -5.67 -3.60 2.03
C LEU A 93 -6.27 -3.00 0.77
N GLY A 94 -5.49 -2.94 -0.29
CA GLY A 94 -5.92 -2.49 -1.62
C GLY A 94 -5.17 -3.22 -2.74
N GLY A 95 -5.61 -2.99 -3.97
CA GLY A 95 -5.05 -3.61 -5.16
C GLY A 95 -5.99 -4.60 -5.82
N VAL A 96 -5.49 -5.33 -6.82
CA VAL A 96 -6.32 -6.19 -7.68
C VAL A 96 -7.01 -7.30 -6.88
N HIS A 97 -6.30 -7.95 -5.96
CA HIS A 97 -6.88 -9.07 -5.21
C HIS A 97 -8.00 -8.65 -4.25
N PRO A 98 -7.83 -7.62 -3.39
CA PRO A 98 -8.93 -7.09 -2.58
C PRO A 98 -10.11 -6.55 -3.40
N SER A 99 -9.86 -6.05 -4.61
CA SER A 99 -10.94 -5.60 -5.50
C SER A 99 -11.79 -6.76 -6.02
N MET A 100 -11.20 -7.95 -6.22
CA MET A 100 -11.90 -9.14 -6.70
C MET A 100 -12.52 -9.96 -5.55
N LEU A 101 -11.91 -9.97 -4.38
CA LEU A 101 -12.30 -10.75 -3.20
C LEU A 101 -12.35 -9.86 -1.94
N PRO A 102 -13.23 -8.83 -1.91
CA PRO A 102 -13.25 -7.85 -0.83
C PRO A 102 -13.63 -8.46 0.53
N ASP A 103 -14.55 -9.42 0.55
CA ASP A 103 -15.00 -10.06 1.80
C ASP A 103 -13.90 -10.95 2.41
N GLU A 104 -13.07 -11.58 1.58
CA GLU A 104 -11.89 -12.31 2.04
C GLU A 104 -10.87 -11.32 2.64
N ALA A 105 -10.53 -10.27 1.90
CA ALA A 105 -9.60 -9.24 2.37
C ALA A 105 -10.06 -8.57 3.66
N ALA A 106 -11.37 -8.38 3.83
CA ALA A 106 -11.96 -7.76 5.02
C ALA A 106 -11.78 -8.58 6.31
N GLN A 107 -11.48 -9.86 6.22
CA GLN A 107 -11.14 -10.68 7.38
C GLN A 107 -9.76 -10.32 7.95
N HIS A 108 -8.86 -9.82 7.10
CA HIS A 108 -7.46 -9.54 7.42
C HIS A 108 -7.14 -8.05 7.60
N ALA A 109 -8.00 -7.13 7.18
CA ALA A 109 -7.75 -5.68 7.26
C ALA A 109 -8.83 -4.95 8.05
N ASP A 110 -8.52 -3.76 8.51
CA ASP A 110 -9.50 -2.84 9.11
C ASP A 110 -10.28 -2.10 8.03
N VAL A 111 -9.61 -1.81 6.90
CA VAL A 111 -10.19 -1.13 5.75
C VAL A 111 -9.76 -1.82 4.45
N VAL A 112 -10.72 -1.96 3.53
CA VAL A 112 -10.50 -2.54 2.20
C VAL A 112 -10.83 -1.51 1.13
N PHE A 113 -9.86 -1.28 0.23
CA PHE A 113 -10.03 -0.44 -0.95
C PHE A 113 -10.28 -1.32 -2.17
N THR A 114 -11.33 -1.02 -2.93
CA THR A 114 -11.71 -1.74 -4.15
C THR A 114 -11.80 -0.79 -5.34
N GLY A 115 -11.37 -1.25 -6.50
CA GLY A 115 -11.25 -0.42 -7.71
C GLY A 115 -10.08 0.56 -7.63
N PHE A 116 -10.27 1.74 -8.17
CA PHE A 116 -9.30 2.83 -8.08
C PHE A 116 -9.34 3.50 -6.69
N SER A 117 -8.25 4.15 -6.29
CA SER A 117 -8.14 4.71 -4.93
C SER A 117 -7.88 6.22 -4.92
N GLU A 118 -7.86 6.86 -6.07
CA GLU A 118 -7.46 8.26 -6.22
C GLU A 118 -8.39 9.26 -5.51
N GLN A 119 -9.66 8.90 -5.37
CA GLN A 119 -10.64 9.72 -4.65
C GLN A 119 -10.87 9.18 -3.24
N THR A 120 -10.88 7.87 -3.10
CA THR A 120 -11.23 7.20 -1.83
C THR A 120 -10.07 7.19 -0.83
N PHE A 121 -8.83 7.15 -1.30
CA PHE A 121 -7.67 7.16 -0.41
C PHE A 121 -7.53 8.50 0.36
N PRO A 122 -7.62 9.68 -0.29
CA PRO A 122 -7.69 10.95 0.43
C PRO A 122 -8.91 11.04 1.38
N GLN A 123 -10.06 10.51 0.95
CA GLN A 123 -11.27 10.50 1.78
C GLN A 123 -11.06 9.69 3.06
N PHE A 124 -10.44 8.50 2.97
CA PHE A 124 -10.12 7.69 4.13
C PHE A 124 -9.33 8.48 5.19
N PHE A 125 -8.30 9.24 4.81
CA PHE A 125 -7.50 10.01 5.78
C PHE A 125 -8.34 11.06 6.51
N ARG A 126 -9.27 11.72 5.79
CA ARG A 126 -10.19 12.69 6.40
C ARG A 126 -11.14 12.03 7.38
N ASP A 127 -11.64 10.83 7.04
CA ASP A 127 -12.55 10.06 7.88
C ASP A 127 -11.78 9.46 9.09
N TYR A 128 -10.54 9.02 8.87
CA TYR A 128 -9.67 8.49 9.93
C TYR A 128 -9.41 9.52 11.03
N LEU A 129 -9.07 10.74 10.66
CA LEU A 129 -8.84 11.83 11.61
C LEU A 129 -10.11 12.23 12.39
N LYS A 130 -11.29 11.98 11.83
CA LYS A 130 -12.58 12.18 12.52
C LYS A 130 -13.02 10.98 13.36
N GLY A 131 -12.29 9.86 13.31
CA GLY A 131 -12.68 8.61 13.94
C GLY A 131 -13.92 7.94 13.33
N SER A 132 -14.22 8.23 12.05
CA SER A 132 -15.44 7.79 11.35
C SER A 132 -15.18 7.07 10.03
N TYR A 133 -14.00 6.45 9.86
CA TYR A 133 -13.67 5.73 8.65
C TYR A 133 -14.52 4.45 8.48
N GLN A 134 -14.72 4.09 7.21
CA GLN A 134 -15.54 2.95 6.82
C GLN A 134 -14.69 1.69 6.62
N LYS A 135 -15.35 0.54 6.69
CA LYS A 135 -14.71 -0.76 6.41
C LYS A 135 -14.33 -0.91 4.93
N PHE A 136 -15.14 -0.36 4.03
CA PHE A 136 -14.94 -0.47 2.58
C PHE A 136 -14.94 0.91 1.95
N TYR A 137 -13.96 1.15 1.08
CA TYR A 137 -13.90 2.29 0.18
C TYR A 137 -13.87 1.79 -1.25
N HIS A 138 -14.89 2.14 -2.02
CA HIS A 138 -15.02 1.73 -3.41
C HIS A 138 -15.02 2.94 -4.33
N GLN A 139 -14.18 2.91 -5.36
CA GLN A 139 -14.18 3.90 -6.43
C GLN A 139 -14.58 3.23 -7.75
N ASN A 140 -15.65 3.74 -8.36
CA ASN A 140 -16.12 3.35 -9.68
C ASN A 140 -15.15 3.80 -10.80
N GLU A 141 -15.50 3.42 -12.05
CA GLU A 141 -14.64 3.54 -13.22
C GLU A 141 -14.38 4.95 -13.72
N ASP A 142 -14.99 5.99 -13.16
CA ASP A 142 -14.75 7.39 -13.53
C ASP A 142 -13.32 7.81 -13.16
N PHE A 143 -12.39 7.32 -13.96
CA PHE A 143 -10.97 7.56 -13.80
C PHE A 143 -10.50 8.67 -14.74
N THR A 144 -9.89 9.70 -14.18
CA THR A 144 -9.12 10.70 -14.94
C THR A 144 -7.73 10.83 -14.36
N ILE A 145 -6.73 10.91 -15.21
CA ILE A 145 -5.35 11.22 -14.83
C ILE A 145 -5.08 12.72 -14.74
N VAL A 146 -6.02 13.54 -15.21
CA VAL A 146 -5.88 15.00 -15.19
C VAL A 146 -5.89 15.51 -13.75
N GLY A 147 -4.91 16.33 -13.40
CA GLY A 147 -4.79 16.93 -12.06
C GLY A 147 -4.28 15.97 -10.98
N ARG A 148 -3.79 14.77 -11.34
CA ARG A 148 -3.20 13.85 -10.36
C ARG A 148 -1.84 14.35 -9.89
N PRO A 149 -1.52 14.18 -8.59
CA PRO A 149 -0.22 14.55 -8.07
C PRO A 149 0.88 13.67 -8.67
N THR A 150 2.08 14.22 -8.78
CA THR A 150 3.25 13.46 -9.20
C THR A 150 3.60 12.40 -8.14
N PRO A 151 3.79 11.13 -8.54
CA PRO A 151 4.17 10.07 -7.60
C PRO A 151 5.45 10.40 -6.83
N ARG A 152 5.45 10.18 -5.53
CA ARG A 152 6.53 10.49 -4.60
C ARG A 152 7.67 9.48 -4.67
N ARG A 153 8.39 9.48 -5.80
CA ARG A 153 9.49 8.53 -6.06
C ARG A 153 10.69 8.71 -5.14
N GLU A 154 10.83 9.87 -4.52
CA GLU A 154 11.89 10.16 -3.53
C GLU A 154 11.78 9.30 -2.26
N LEU A 155 10.60 8.69 -2.01
CA LEU A 155 10.38 7.76 -0.90
C LEU A 155 10.89 6.34 -1.15
N LEU A 156 11.32 6.04 -2.38
CA LEU A 156 11.84 4.72 -2.73
C LEU A 156 13.29 4.55 -2.31
N ALA A 157 13.68 3.31 -2.02
CA ALA A 157 15.06 2.96 -1.69
C ALA A 157 16.00 3.28 -2.87
N LYS A 158 17.00 4.13 -2.65
CA LYS A 158 17.95 4.56 -3.68
C LYS A 158 18.74 3.38 -4.27
N GLY A 159 18.92 3.40 -5.60
CA GLY A 159 19.78 2.44 -6.31
C GLY A 159 19.25 1.01 -6.39
N ARG A 160 17.97 0.79 -6.07
CA ARG A 160 17.34 -0.54 -6.10
C ARG A 160 16.42 -0.79 -7.29
N TYR A 161 16.11 0.23 -8.07
CA TYR A 161 15.13 0.14 -9.16
C TYR A 161 15.72 0.52 -10.50
N ILE A 162 15.21 -0.11 -11.56
CA ILE A 162 15.40 0.37 -12.93
C ILE A 162 14.41 1.50 -13.14
N THR A 163 14.92 2.66 -13.45
CA THR A 163 14.12 3.78 -13.94
C THR A 163 14.16 3.75 -15.47
N THR A 164 13.02 3.59 -16.10
CA THR A 164 12.82 3.84 -17.53
C THR A 164 12.44 5.28 -17.75
#